data_18824eca0ed05fb0b9dec284195e9e2d
#
_entry.id   18824eca0ed05fb0b9dec284195e9e2d
#
_cell.length_a   1.000
_cell.length_b   1.000
_cell.length_c   1.000
_cell.angle_alpha   90.00
_cell.angle_beta   90.00
_cell.angle_gamma   90.00
#
_symmetry.space_group_name_H-M   'P 1'
#
loop_
_entity.id
_entity.type
_entity.pdbx_description
1 polymer ?
#
loop_
_entity_poly.entity_id
_entity_poly.type
_entity_poly.pdbx_seq_one_letter_code
_entity_poly.pdbx_strand_id
1 'polypeptide(L)'
;GYVVWFLAGGLVQLTFAQGIRWQWIVIAVAALTVLRILPVAISLVGTGLRWQSVLFVGWFGPRGLATIVFALLAFEELGPDDPVMVDIAGIVAVTVILSVFAHGISSGILARRYGQWADRTKPEAELKVVAGATVDPKPRGFSRLHS
;
A
#
# COMPACT_ATOMS: atom_id res chain seq x y z
N GLY A 1 -1.34 -14.08 -8.59
CA GLY A 1 -1.15 -13.95 -7.13
C GLY A 1 -0.14 -14.88 -6.50
N TYR A 2 -0.29 -16.21 -6.58
CA TYR A 2 0.52 -17.17 -5.78
C TYR A 2 2.01 -17.19 -6.15
N VAL A 3 2.36 -17.00 -7.42
CA VAL A 3 3.76 -16.97 -7.90
C VAL A 3 4.55 -15.84 -7.23
N VAL A 4 3.94 -14.67 -7.08
CA VAL A 4 4.58 -13.51 -6.42
C VAL A 4 4.88 -13.78 -4.95
N TRP A 5 3.95 -14.43 -4.26
CA TRP A 5 4.15 -14.81 -2.85
C TRP A 5 5.20 -15.91 -2.69
N PHE A 6 5.25 -16.85 -3.64
CA PHE A 6 6.28 -17.89 -3.66
C PHE A 6 7.68 -17.29 -3.84
N LEU A 7 7.84 -16.38 -4.82
CA LEU A 7 9.10 -15.67 -5.07
C LEU A 7 9.49 -14.79 -3.87
N ALA A 8 8.53 -14.08 -3.27
CA ALA A 8 8.76 -13.30 -2.06
C ALA A 8 9.26 -14.17 -0.90
N GLY A 9 8.68 -15.38 -0.74
CA GLY A 9 9.14 -16.34 0.27
C GLY A 9 10.59 -16.80 0.05
N GLY A 10 10.97 -17.09 -1.19
CA GLY A 10 12.34 -17.42 -1.55
C GLY A 10 13.33 -16.28 -1.25
N LEU A 11 12.96 -15.05 -1.58
CA LEU A 11 13.74 -13.85 -1.30
C LEU A 11 13.96 -13.66 0.22
N VAL A 12 12.91 -13.86 1.00
CA VAL A 12 12.96 -13.81 2.46
C VAL A 12 13.92 -14.85 3.02
N GLN A 13 13.86 -16.08 2.55
CA GLN A 13 14.75 -17.16 3.01
C GLN A 13 16.22 -16.84 2.73
N LEU A 14 16.54 -16.35 1.54
CA LEU A 14 17.91 -15.92 1.17
C LEU A 14 18.40 -14.78 2.08
N THR A 15 17.56 -13.83 2.39
CA THR A 15 17.89 -12.70 3.26
C THR A 15 18.20 -13.16 4.69
N PHE A 16 17.41 -14.09 5.25
CA PHE A 16 17.66 -14.64 6.57
C PHE A 16 18.95 -15.45 6.66
N ALA A 17 19.31 -16.16 5.58
CA ALA A 17 20.55 -16.94 5.53
C ALA A 17 21.81 -16.06 5.58
N GLN A 18 21.76 -14.82 5.11
CA GLN A 18 22.87 -13.87 5.09
C GLN A 18 22.94 -12.98 6.35
N GLY A 19 21.92 -13.04 7.21
CA GLY A 19 21.79 -12.19 8.39
C GLY A 19 21.15 -10.83 8.09
N ILE A 20 20.21 -10.44 8.93
CA ILE A 20 19.48 -9.15 8.76
C ILE A 20 20.37 -8.01 9.20
N ARG A 21 20.60 -7.04 8.32
CA ARG A 21 21.31 -5.80 8.64
C ARG A 21 20.35 -4.77 9.18
N TRP A 22 20.70 -4.07 10.24
CA TRP A 22 19.86 -3.04 10.85
C TRP A 22 19.51 -1.90 9.89
N GLN A 23 20.41 -1.59 8.94
CA GLN A 23 20.17 -0.58 7.90
C GLN A 23 18.96 -0.91 7.04
N TRP A 24 18.76 -2.20 6.71
CA TRP A 24 17.60 -2.65 5.93
C TRP A 24 16.29 -2.39 6.67
N ILE A 25 16.29 -2.58 8.01
CA ILE A 25 15.11 -2.30 8.84
C ILE A 25 14.80 -0.81 8.86
N VAL A 26 15.81 0.05 9.02
CA VAL A 26 15.63 1.51 9.03
C VAL A 26 15.08 1.99 7.69
N ILE A 27 15.66 1.54 6.57
CA ILE A 27 15.19 1.90 5.23
C ILE A 27 13.77 1.38 4.99
N ALA A 28 13.46 0.15 5.39
CA ALA A 28 12.13 -0.44 5.27
C ALA A 28 11.07 0.35 6.07
N VAL A 29 11.38 0.73 7.30
CA VAL A 29 10.49 1.56 8.13
C VAL A 29 10.30 2.95 7.50
N ALA A 30 11.37 3.57 7.04
CA ALA A 30 11.30 4.86 6.34
C ALA A 30 10.46 4.77 5.05
N ALA A 31 10.62 3.69 4.28
CA ALA A 31 9.85 3.44 3.06
C ALA A 31 8.36 3.23 3.36
N LEU A 32 8.02 2.51 4.43
CA LEU A 32 6.64 2.24 4.81
C LEU A 32 5.92 3.44 5.44
N THR A 33 6.66 4.39 5.99
CA THR A 33 6.10 5.57 6.66
C THR A 33 6.32 6.84 5.85
N VAL A 34 7.53 7.40 5.89
CA VAL A 34 7.82 8.73 5.34
C VAL A 34 7.68 8.75 3.82
N LEU A 35 8.40 7.86 3.11
CA LEU A 35 8.40 7.83 1.64
C LEU A 35 7.03 7.51 1.05
N ARG A 36 6.13 6.98 1.87
CA ARG A 36 4.77 6.66 1.45
C ARG A 36 3.76 7.74 1.82
N ILE A 37 3.74 8.16 3.09
CA ILE A 37 2.74 9.11 3.58
C ILE A 37 2.98 10.50 2.97
N LEU A 38 4.24 10.89 2.79
CA LEU A 38 4.60 12.22 2.30
C LEU A 38 4.07 12.51 0.88
N PRO A 39 4.28 11.67 -0.14
CA PRO A 39 3.71 11.90 -1.47
C PRO A 39 2.18 11.92 -1.48
N VAL A 40 1.54 11.04 -0.68
CA VAL A 40 0.08 11.02 -0.54
C VAL A 40 -0.41 12.30 0.11
N ALA A 41 0.25 12.77 1.16
CA ALA A 41 -0.09 14.02 1.82
C ALA A 41 0.04 15.22 0.86
N ILE A 42 1.11 15.27 0.07
CA ILE A 42 1.32 16.32 -0.92
C ILE A 42 0.23 16.30 -2.00
N SER A 43 -0.10 15.12 -2.54
CA SER A 43 -1.12 14.99 -3.59
C SER A 43 -2.53 15.32 -3.11
N LEU A 44 -2.79 15.22 -1.81
CA LEU A 44 -4.08 15.54 -1.21
C LEU A 44 -4.17 16.96 -0.66
N VAL A 45 -3.12 17.78 -0.80
CA VAL A 45 -3.15 19.21 -0.46
C VAL A 45 -4.21 19.90 -1.31
N GLY A 46 -5.10 20.67 -0.66
CA GLY A 46 -6.17 21.42 -1.35
C GLY A 46 -7.45 20.64 -1.60
N THR A 47 -7.52 19.34 -1.30
CA THR A 47 -8.76 18.54 -1.47
C THR A 47 -9.79 18.77 -0.36
N GLY A 48 -9.43 19.48 0.72
CA GLY A 48 -10.29 19.68 1.88
C GLY A 48 -10.43 18.46 2.80
N LEU A 49 -9.73 17.37 2.50
CA LEU A 49 -9.70 16.19 3.35
C LEU A 49 -9.01 16.48 4.68
N ARG A 50 -9.51 15.90 5.75
CA ARG A 50 -8.91 16.03 7.07
C ARG A 50 -7.63 15.17 7.17
N TRP A 51 -6.69 15.57 8.01
CA TRP A 51 -5.42 14.89 8.17
C TRP A 51 -5.55 13.39 8.56
N GLN A 52 -6.63 13.04 9.27
CA GLN A 52 -6.94 11.64 9.62
C GLN A 52 -7.22 10.80 8.36
N SER A 53 -7.96 11.36 7.40
CA SER A 53 -8.25 10.72 6.11
C SER A 53 -6.99 10.60 5.26
N VAL A 54 -6.15 11.64 5.25
CA VAL A 54 -4.85 11.63 4.55
C VAL A 54 -3.94 10.54 5.11
N LEU A 55 -3.82 10.44 6.44
CA LEU A 55 -3.02 9.40 7.08
C LEU A 55 -3.59 8.00 6.82
N PHE A 56 -4.91 7.85 6.87
CA PHE A 56 -5.57 6.58 6.60
C PHE A 56 -5.30 6.12 5.16
N VAL A 57 -5.49 6.98 4.16
CA VAL A 57 -5.21 6.68 2.76
C VAL A 57 -3.72 6.43 2.53
N GLY A 58 -2.85 7.25 3.13
CA GLY A 58 -1.40 7.06 3.09
C GLY A 58 -0.96 5.72 3.67
N TRP A 59 -1.57 5.29 4.76
CA TRP A 59 -1.28 4.00 5.37
C TRP A 59 -1.81 2.82 4.55
N PHE A 60 -3.03 2.85 4.02
CA PHE A 60 -3.70 1.73 3.34
C PHE A 60 -3.58 1.74 1.81
N GLY A 61 -2.97 2.73 1.18
CA GLY A 61 -2.86 2.79 -0.28
C GLY A 61 -2.22 1.52 -0.91
N PRO A 62 -2.36 1.31 -2.24
CA PRO A 62 -1.92 0.10 -2.95
C PRO A 62 -0.41 -0.17 -2.81
N ARG A 63 -0.01 -1.44 -2.69
CA ARG A 63 1.35 -1.88 -2.35
C ARG A 63 1.87 -3.01 -3.18
N GLY A 64 3.20 -3.05 -3.26
CA GLY A 64 3.98 -4.26 -3.48
C GLY A 64 4.35 -4.56 -4.93
N LEU A 65 3.45 -4.39 -5.90
CA LEU A 65 3.74 -4.80 -7.27
C LEU A 65 4.90 -3.99 -7.87
N ALA A 66 4.89 -2.67 -7.69
CA ALA A 66 5.94 -1.80 -8.19
C ALA A 66 7.30 -2.12 -7.55
N THR A 67 7.33 -2.38 -6.25
CA THR A 67 8.58 -2.71 -5.53
C THR A 67 9.20 -4.02 -6.06
N ILE A 68 8.36 -5.02 -6.36
CA ILE A 68 8.82 -6.29 -6.92
C ILE A 68 9.32 -6.10 -8.35
N VAL A 69 8.61 -5.32 -9.17
CA VAL A 69 9.04 -5.02 -10.54
C VAL A 69 10.39 -4.29 -10.54
N PHE A 70 10.57 -3.28 -9.70
CA PHE A 70 11.86 -2.58 -9.60
C PHE A 70 12.99 -3.47 -9.07
N ALA A 71 12.69 -4.40 -8.15
CA ALA A 71 13.67 -5.38 -7.68
C ALA A 71 14.09 -6.34 -8.81
N LEU A 72 13.14 -6.78 -9.66
CA LEU A 72 13.43 -7.61 -10.82
C LEU A 72 14.27 -6.86 -11.88
N LEU A 73 13.94 -5.60 -12.16
CA LEU A 73 14.74 -4.77 -13.07
C LEU A 73 16.16 -4.57 -12.55
N ALA A 74 16.31 -4.32 -11.25
CA ALA A 74 17.63 -4.22 -10.63
C ALA A 74 18.41 -5.55 -10.73
N PHE A 75 17.73 -6.68 -10.58
CA PHE A 75 18.34 -8.00 -10.74
C PHE A 75 18.81 -8.26 -12.18
N GLU A 76 18.03 -7.84 -13.17
CA GLU A 76 18.45 -7.94 -14.59
C GLU A 76 19.65 -7.06 -14.91
N GLU A 77 19.72 -5.85 -14.33
CA GLU A 77 20.77 -4.88 -14.63
C GLU A 77 22.08 -5.19 -13.88
N LEU A 78 22.01 -5.55 -12.60
CA LEU A 78 23.18 -5.74 -11.75
C LEU A 78 23.68 -7.20 -11.72
N GLY A 79 22.78 -8.15 -11.92
CA GLY A 79 23.07 -9.58 -11.77
C GLY A 79 23.03 -10.07 -10.32
N PRO A 80 22.99 -11.41 -10.13
CA PRO A 80 22.80 -12.01 -8.80
C PRO A 80 23.98 -11.87 -7.85
N ASP A 81 25.18 -11.70 -8.39
CA ASP A 81 26.44 -11.68 -7.63
C ASP A 81 26.86 -10.27 -7.19
N ASP A 82 26.12 -9.23 -7.62
CA ASP A 82 26.42 -7.85 -7.25
C ASP A 82 26.08 -7.61 -5.76
N PRO A 83 27.02 -7.06 -4.96
CA PRO A 83 26.79 -6.74 -3.55
C PRO A 83 25.60 -5.80 -3.33
N VAL A 84 25.34 -4.89 -4.27
CA VAL A 84 24.19 -3.96 -4.21
C VAL A 84 22.88 -4.71 -4.36
N MET A 85 22.87 -5.78 -5.18
CA MET A 85 21.68 -6.61 -5.35
C MET A 85 21.31 -7.33 -4.06
N VAL A 86 22.28 -7.77 -3.27
CA VAL A 86 22.05 -8.37 -1.95
C VAL A 86 21.36 -7.38 -1.00
N ASP A 87 21.82 -6.13 -0.98
CA ASP A 87 21.21 -5.08 -0.15
C ASP A 87 19.80 -4.73 -0.64
N ILE A 88 19.59 -4.61 -1.95
CA ILE A 88 18.25 -4.37 -2.53
C ILE A 88 17.29 -5.51 -2.15
N ALA A 89 17.71 -6.75 -2.35
CA ALA A 89 16.91 -7.92 -2.01
C ALA A 89 16.56 -7.96 -0.52
N GLY A 90 17.53 -7.66 0.35
CA GLY A 90 17.35 -7.58 1.78
C GLY A 90 16.35 -6.50 2.20
N ILE A 91 16.49 -5.28 1.66
CA ILE A 91 15.57 -4.17 1.92
C ILE A 91 14.15 -4.53 1.47
N VAL A 92 14.00 -5.08 0.26
CA VAL A 92 12.69 -5.50 -0.28
C VAL A 92 12.05 -6.57 0.59
N ALA A 93 12.79 -7.63 0.97
CA ALA A 93 12.31 -8.70 1.80
C ALA A 93 11.83 -8.20 3.18
N VAL A 94 12.66 -7.40 3.86
CA VAL A 94 12.33 -6.80 5.16
C VAL A 94 11.11 -5.88 5.04
N THR A 95 11.04 -5.07 3.98
CA THR A 95 9.91 -4.16 3.73
C THR A 95 8.60 -4.94 3.53
N VAL A 96 8.62 -6.03 2.76
CA VAL A 96 7.45 -6.88 2.54
C VAL A 96 6.98 -7.51 3.84
N ILE A 97 7.90 -8.10 4.62
CA ILE A 97 7.57 -8.72 5.91
C ILE A 97 6.95 -7.69 6.85
N LEU A 98 7.65 -6.57 7.08
CA LEU A 98 7.15 -5.49 7.95
C LEU A 98 5.80 -4.95 7.46
N SER A 99 5.62 -4.82 6.15
CA SER A 99 4.36 -4.39 5.55
C SER A 99 3.23 -5.36 5.89
N VAL A 100 3.42 -6.66 5.66
CA VAL A 100 2.39 -7.68 5.94
C VAL A 100 1.98 -7.65 7.41
N PHE A 101 2.95 -7.67 8.31
CA PHE A 101 2.66 -7.64 9.75
C PHE A 101 2.03 -6.32 10.20
N ALA A 102 2.64 -5.18 9.84
CA ALA A 102 2.14 -3.86 10.25
C ALA A 102 0.70 -3.63 9.76
N HIS A 103 0.39 -4.01 8.53
CA HIS A 103 -0.94 -3.80 7.97
C HIS A 103 -1.93 -4.89 8.38
N GLY A 104 -1.49 -6.14 8.48
CA GLY A 104 -2.33 -7.23 8.98
C GLY A 104 -2.85 -6.92 10.39
N ILE A 105 -1.95 -6.49 11.30
CA ILE A 105 -2.30 -6.17 12.68
C ILE A 105 -3.11 -4.85 12.76
N SER A 106 -2.67 -3.81 12.04
CA SER A 106 -3.27 -2.48 12.19
C SER A 106 -4.59 -2.29 11.43
N SER A 107 -4.86 -3.09 10.38
CA SER A 107 -6.00 -2.88 9.51
C SER A 107 -7.35 -2.87 10.25
N GLY A 108 -7.62 -3.86 11.05
CA GLY A 108 -8.88 -3.97 11.78
C GLY A 108 -9.05 -2.88 12.86
N ILE A 109 -7.94 -2.45 13.48
CA ILE A 109 -7.96 -1.42 14.53
C ILE A 109 -8.16 -0.04 13.91
N LEU A 110 -7.37 0.27 12.89
CA LEU A 110 -7.40 1.58 12.23
C LEU A 110 -8.70 1.79 11.46
N ALA A 111 -9.21 0.77 10.76
CA ALA A 111 -10.48 0.86 10.06
C ALA A 111 -11.65 1.14 11.02
N ARG A 112 -11.70 0.45 12.17
CA ARG A 112 -12.71 0.71 13.20
C ARG A 112 -12.58 2.11 13.80
N ARG A 113 -11.37 2.55 14.14
CA ARG A 113 -11.15 3.89 14.68
C ARG A 113 -11.51 4.99 13.68
N TYR A 114 -11.14 4.80 12.43
CA TYR A 114 -11.49 5.74 11.37
C TYR A 114 -13.00 5.81 11.14
N GLY A 115 -13.71 4.65 11.08
CA GLY A 115 -15.16 4.60 10.96
C GLY A 115 -15.86 5.33 12.11
N GLN A 116 -15.49 5.05 13.36
CA GLN A 116 -16.04 5.74 14.53
C GLN A 116 -15.80 7.25 14.53
N TRP A 117 -14.63 7.68 14.06
CA TRP A 117 -14.30 9.08 13.91
C TRP A 117 -15.16 9.74 12.81
N ALA A 118 -15.28 9.10 11.66
CA ALA A 118 -16.09 9.59 10.54
C ALA A 118 -17.58 9.72 10.93
N ASP A 119 -18.13 8.74 11.64
CA ASP A 119 -19.52 8.75 12.13
C ASP A 119 -19.78 9.90 13.09
N ARG A 120 -18.82 10.18 13.99
CA ARG A 120 -18.96 11.27 14.97
C ARG A 120 -18.78 12.66 14.36
N THR A 121 -17.91 12.79 13.39
CA THR A 121 -17.48 14.09 12.86
C THR A 121 -18.23 14.48 11.59
N LYS A 122 -18.83 13.51 10.87
CA LYS A 122 -19.54 13.66 9.59
C LYS A 122 -18.80 14.63 8.64
N PRO A 123 -17.53 14.36 8.30
CA PRO A 123 -16.71 15.29 7.54
C PRO A 123 -17.27 15.43 6.12
N GLU A 124 -17.63 16.67 5.71
CA GLU A 124 -18.36 16.93 4.46
C GLU A 124 -17.59 16.53 3.20
N ALA A 125 -16.28 16.73 3.17
CA ALA A 125 -15.46 16.41 2.01
C ALA A 125 -15.44 14.90 1.74
N GLU A 126 -15.30 14.09 2.79
CA GLU A 126 -15.29 12.64 2.72
C GLU A 126 -16.67 12.08 2.34
N LEU A 127 -17.75 12.67 2.86
CA LEU A 127 -19.13 12.27 2.53
C LEU A 127 -19.50 12.60 1.08
N LYS A 128 -19.01 13.72 0.53
CA LYS A 128 -19.21 14.07 -0.88
C LYS A 128 -18.54 13.07 -1.83
N VAL A 129 -17.35 12.59 -1.49
CA VAL A 129 -16.65 11.58 -2.30
C VAL A 129 -17.43 10.26 -2.34
N VAL A 130 -18.00 9.83 -1.20
CA VAL A 130 -18.82 8.61 -1.13
C VAL A 130 -20.15 8.81 -1.89
N ALA A 131 -20.80 9.94 -1.75
CA ALA A 131 -22.06 10.24 -2.47
C ALA A 131 -21.84 10.33 -4.00
N GLY A 132 -20.70 10.85 -4.46
CA GLY A 132 -20.34 10.86 -5.87
C GLY A 132 -19.97 9.49 -6.44
N ALA A 133 -19.57 8.53 -5.59
CA ALA A 133 -19.27 7.16 -5.98
C ALA A 133 -20.51 6.26 -6.05
N THR A 134 -21.63 6.64 -5.43
CA THR A 134 -22.92 6.00 -5.63
C THR A 134 -23.47 6.43 -6.99
N VAL A 135 -23.03 5.76 -8.05
CA VAL A 135 -23.65 5.87 -9.37
C VAL A 135 -25.11 5.43 -9.18
N ASP A 136 -26.02 6.38 -9.31
CA ASP A 136 -27.45 6.12 -9.38
C ASP A 136 -27.68 5.04 -10.46
N PRO A 137 -28.17 3.85 -10.11
CA PRO A 137 -28.46 2.85 -11.10
C PRO A 137 -29.66 3.33 -11.92
N LYS A 138 -29.37 4.12 -12.96
CA LYS A 138 -30.37 4.53 -13.93
C LYS A 138 -31.06 3.26 -14.43
N PRO A 139 -32.35 3.04 -14.16
CA PRO A 139 -33.03 1.84 -14.59
C PRO A 139 -32.91 1.82 -16.12
N ARG A 140 -32.22 0.83 -16.65
CA ARG A 140 -32.24 0.56 -18.11
C ARG A 140 -33.69 0.25 -18.47
N GLY A 141 -34.35 1.26 -19.01
CA GLY A 141 -35.69 1.08 -19.52
C GLY A 141 -35.69 0.00 -20.58
N PHE A 142 -36.20 -1.17 -20.23
CA PHE A 142 -36.65 -2.15 -21.20
C PHE A 142 -37.81 -1.51 -21.95
N SER A 143 -37.54 -0.87 -23.10
CA SER A 143 -38.59 -0.55 -24.04
C SER A 143 -39.17 -1.87 -24.54
N ARG A 144 -40.34 -2.23 -24.03
CA ARG A 144 -41.17 -3.29 -24.63
C ARG A 144 -41.51 -2.87 -26.04
N LEU A 145 -40.91 -3.51 -27.01
CA LEU A 145 -41.42 -3.51 -28.37
C LEU A 145 -42.68 -4.37 -28.34
N HIS A 146 -43.85 -3.72 -28.27
CA HIS A 146 -45.11 -4.28 -28.68
C HIS A 146 -45.42 -3.80 -30.07
N SER A 147 -45.43 -4.70 -31.00
CA SER A 147 -46.40 -4.77 -32.12
C SER A 147 -46.17 -6.06 -32.86
#